data_614e87cf2eccb98adcf75051bfa7cbbc
#
_entry.id   614e87cf2eccb98adcf75051bfa7cbbc
#
_cell.length_a   1.000
_cell.length_b   1.000
_cell.length_c   1.000
_cell.angle_alpha   90.00
_cell.angle_beta   90.00
_cell.angle_gamma   90.00
#
_symmetry.space_group_name_H-M   'P 1'
#
loop_
_entity.id
_entity.type
_entity.pdbx_description
1 polymer ?
#
loop_
_entity_poly.entity_id
_entity_poly.type
_entity_poly.pdbx_seq_one_letter_code
_entity_poly.pdbx_strand_id
1 'polypeptide(L)'
;MAHDKPRSRRQFIRDSGIATGLAAVSLACGARAQTKRQVTVRLDWIYQGPNAGFMVAQEKGFYEQAGLNVEIGPGKGSGSTAQLVASKATQFGFADGYVVGNAVSKGMNIRAVAGLYRRNPTAVVVLADSDIKTPKDLEGKTIAIAAGSTQFQQWPAFVKGCGLDGSKIRVANIDPAGSPPALITGQVPAIAGYALGQVPSVEIRGNTKARIFWYADCGVTAVSNCIVVHNDLIKEEPELVRAFISASLKGFLYGRKNLDEMIAIARKYSPAIEPAIARREAEMSWQSWISPNTAGKPFGWMAEKDWEE
;
A
#
# COMPACT_ATOMS: atom_id res chain seq x y z
N MET A 1 62.05 -78.00 28.35
CA MET A 1 60.73 -77.80 28.89
C MET A 1 60.64 -76.34 29.33
N ALA A 2 60.06 -75.46 28.50
CA ALA A 2 59.85 -74.03 28.81
C ALA A 2 58.33 -73.81 28.85
N HIS A 3 57.85 -73.49 30.04
CA HIS A 3 56.45 -73.18 30.27
C HIS A 3 56.05 -71.81 29.72
N ASP A 4 55.18 -71.83 28.76
CA ASP A 4 54.53 -70.65 28.23
C ASP A 4 53.42 -70.16 29.22
N LYS A 5 53.58 -68.91 29.74
CA LYS A 5 52.60 -68.31 30.66
C LYS A 5 51.56 -67.52 29.86
N PRO A 6 50.29 -67.72 30.11
CA PRO A 6 49.22 -66.98 29.40
C PRO A 6 49.26 -65.47 29.73
N ARG A 7 49.25 -64.64 28.64
CA ARG A 7 49.18 -63.21 28.71
C ARG A 7 47.85 -62.76 29.31
N SER A 8 47.91 -61.85 30.25
CA SER A 8 46.72 -61.30 30.97
C SER A 8 45.86 -60.45 30.05
N ARG A 9 44.52 -60.48 30.28
CA ARG A 9 43.52 -59.69 29.56
C ARG A 9 43.80 -58.15 29.50
N ARG A 10 44.68 -57.66 30.35
CA ARG A 10 45.04 -56.21 30.36
C ARG A 10 46.04 -55.81 29.26
N GLN A 11 46.77 -56.74 28.66
CA GLN A 11 47.69 -56.42 27.55
C GLN A 11 46.99 -56.41 26.19
N PHE A 12 45.85 -57.10 26.04
CA PHE A 12 45.07 -57.08 24.82
C PHE A 12 44.33 -55.76 24.57
N ILE A 13 44.13 -54.96 25.61
CA ILE A 13 43.41 -53.66 25.50
C ILE A 13 44.39 -52.54 25.12
N ARG A 14 45.70 -52.73 25.16
CA ARG A 14 46.70 -51.70 24.89
C ARG A 14 47.12 -51.61 23.42
N ASP A 15 46.96 -52.69 22.69
CA ASP A 15 47.45 -52.80 21.29
C ASP A 15 46.32 -52.57 20.23
N SER A 16 45.06 -52.32 20.70
CA SER A 16 43.92 -52.02 19.82
C SER A 16 43.52 -50.58 19.80
N GLY A 17 44.39 -49.68 20.26
CA GLY A 17 44.09 -48.26 20.52
C GLY A 17 44.62 -47.23 19.50
N ILE A 18 44.91 -47.67 18.24
CA ILE A 18 45.31 -46.73 17.20
C ILE A 18 44.59 -47.14 15.92
N ALA A 19 43.37 -46.73 15.76
CA ALA A 19 42.74 -46.41 14.47
C ALA A 19 41.36 -45.85 14.69
N THR A 20 41.10 -44.73 14.01
CA THR A 20 39.82 -44.04 13.85
C THR A 20 39.42 -43.03 14.93
N GLY A 21 40.30 -42.06 15.17
CA GLY A 21 39.87 -40.73 15.52
C GLY A 21 39.41 -39.97 14.26
N LEU A 22 38.30 -40.38 13.64
CA LEU A 22 37.55 -39.55 12.73
C LEU A 22 36.85 -38.49 13.61
N ALA A 23 37.53 -37.34 13.77
CA ALA A 23 36.94 -36.15 14.27
C ALA A 23 35.76 -35.82 13.36
N ALA A 24 34.55 -36.17 13.77
CA ALA A 24 33.34 -35.57 13.28
C ALA A 24 33.41 -34.07 13.70
N VAL A 25 34.08 -33.28 12.83
CA VAL A 25 33.86 -31.83 12.81
C VAL A 25 32.42 -31.66 12.38
N SER A 26 31.51 -31.69 13.37
CA SER A 26 30.18 -31.17 13.20
C SER A 26 30.38 -29.71 12.84
N LEU A 27 30.35 -29.41 11.52
CA LEU A 27 30.04 -28.11 10.99
C LEU A 27 28.64 -27.79 11.54
N ALA A 28 28.57 -27.36 12.80
CA ALA A 28 27.47 -26.56 13.27
C ALA A 28 27.53 -25.27 12.41
N CYS A 29 26.96 -25.35 11.19
CA CYS A 29 26.48 -24.20 10.49
C CYS A 29 25.45 -23.59 11.46
N GLY A 30 25.96 -22.80 12.41
CA GLY A 30 25.13 -21.94 13.20
C GLY A 30 24.42 -21.05 12.17
N ALA A 31 23.18 -21.40 11.89
CA ALA A 31 22.26 -20.50 11.23
C ALA A 31 22.20 -19.26 12.15
N ARG A 32 23.13 -18.32 11.87
CA ARG A 32 23.12 -17.01 12.52
C ARG A 32 21.78 -16.46 12.15
N ALA A 33 20.86 -16.40 13.11
CA ALA A 33 19.57 -15.79 12.92
C ALA A 33 19.87 -14.39 12.36
N GLN A 34 19.73 -14.22 11.05
CA GLN A 34 19.98 -12.97 10.39
C GLN A 34 18.97 -11.99 10.98
N THR A 35 19.46 -11.01 11.74
CA THR A 35 18.62 -10.00 12.35
C THR A 35 17.86 -9.30 11.23
N LYS A 36 16.53 -9.47 11.23
CA LYS A 36 15.67 -8.89 10.20
C LYS A 36 15.84 -7.37 10.19
N ARG A 37 15.97 -6.80 9.00
CA ARG A 37 16.05 -5.35 8.81
C ARG A 37 14.71 -4.72 9.20
N GLN A 38 14.73 -3.80 10.18
CA GLN A 38 13.54 -3.03 10.56
C GLN A 38 13.18 -2.04 9.45
N VAL A 39 11.94 -2.02 9.04
CA VAL A 39 11.42 -1.19 7.95
C VAL A 39 10.07 -0.61 8.35
N THR A 40 9.85 0.66 8.05
CA THR A 40 8.54 1.31 8.22
C THR A 40 7.94 1.66 6.88
N VAL A 41 6.64 1.44 6.74
CA VAL A 41 5.84 1.93 5.62
C VAL A 41 4.63 2.71 6.13
N ARG A 42 4.43 3.91 5.59
CA ARG A 42 3.24 4.73 5.85
C ARG A 42 2.28 4.63 4.68
N LEU A 43 1.04 4.22 4.96
CA LEU A 43 -0.04 4.22 3.98
C LEU A 43 -0.48 5.66 3.69
N ASP A 44 -1.19 5.85 2.59
CA ASP A 44 -1.82 7.12 2.22
C ASP A 44 -3.09 7.39 3.04
N TRP A 45 -3.75 6.33 3.51
CA TRP A 45 -5.04 6.39 4.16
C TRP A 45 -5.17 5.37 5.30
N ILE A 46 -6.35 5.27 5.88
CA ILE A 46 -6.66 4.25 6.89
C ILE A 46 -6.51 2.84 6.32
N TYR A 47 -6.48 1.84 7.18
CA TYR A 47 -6.51 0.43 6.76
C TYR A 47 -7.83 0.11 6.07
N GLN A 48 -7.76 -0.46 4.86
CA GLN A 48 -8.93 -0.78 4.04
C GLN A 48 -8.56 -1.80 2.95
N GLY A 49 -9.57 -2.31 2.21
CA GLY A 49 -9.36 -3.31 1.15
C GLY A 49 -8.29 -2.95 0.12
N PRO A 50 -8.28 -1.73 -0.44
CA PRO A 50 -7.30 -1.30 -1.44
C PRO A 50 -5.83 -1.41 -1.03
N ASN A 51 -5.49 -1.21 0.23
CA ASN A 51 -4.10 -1.28 0.71
C ASN A 51 -3.78 -2.56 1.50
N ALA A 52 -4.71 -3.51 1.57
CA ALA A 52 -4.55 -4.74 2.34
C ALA A 52 -3.39 -5.64 1.84
N GLY A 53 -2.91 -5.46 0.63
CA GLY A 53 -1.77 -6.22 0.10
C GLY A 53 -0.50 -6.11 0.95
N PHE A 54 -0.24 -4.96 1.59
CA PHE A 54 0.86 -4.79 2.54
C PHE A 54 0.68 -5.67 3.77
N MET A 55 -0.54 -5.72 4.32
CA MET A 55 -0.90 -6.55 5.48
C MET A 55 -0.79 -8.04 5.15
N VAL A 56 -1.22 -8.43 3.94
CA VAL A 56 -1.05 -9.79 3.41
C VAL A 56 0.43 -10.15 3.32
N ALA A 57 1.28 -9.24 2.81
CA ALA A 57 2.70 -9.49 2.72
C ALA A 57 3.33 -9.76 4.10
N GLN A 58 2.88 -9.05 5.13
CA GLN A 58 3.29 -9.26 6.52
C GLN A 58 2.81 -10.60 7.06
N GLU A 59 1.51 -10.86 7.00
CA GLU A 59 0.90 -12.06 7.62
C GLU A 59 1.26 -13.37 6.89
N LYS A 60 1.52 -13.30 5.57
CA LYS A 60 2.00 -14.46 4.79
C LYS A 60 3.51 -14.65 4.88
N GLY A 61 4.21 -13.84 5.66
CA GLY A 61 5.64 -13.94 5.87
C GLY A 61 6.49 -13.56 4.63
N PHE A 62 5.94 -12.83 3.64
CA PHE A 62 6.71 -12.44 2.46
C PHE A 62 7.80 -11.44 2.79
N TYR A 63 7.56 -10.54 3.75
CA TYR A 63 8.58 -9.65 4.28
C TYR A 63 9.64 -10.41 5.07
N GLU A 64 9.22 -11.35 5.91
CA GLU A 64 10.13 -12.19 6.70
C GLU A 64 11.08 -13.01 5.81
N GLN A 65 10.54 -13.65 4.77
CA GLN A 65 11.32 -14.37 3.76
C GLN A 65 12.31 -13.48 3.01
N ALA A 66 12.01 -12.18 2.91
CA ALA A 66 12.89 -11.16 2.34
C ALA A 66 13.88 -10.56 3.36
N GLY A 67 13.96 -11.12 4.59
CA GLY A 67 14.82 -10.62 5.66
C GLY A 67 14.35 -9.32 6.32
N LEU A 68 13.07 -8.96 6.15
CA LEU A 68 12.49 -7.70 6.62
C LEU A 68 11.54 -7.93 7.80
N ASN A 69 11.53 -6.98 8.73
CA ASN A 69 10.49 -6.81 9.72
C ASN A 69 9.82 -5.46 9.46
N VAL A 70 8.58 -5.49 8.95
CA VAL A 70 7.91 -4.28 8.43
C VAL A 70 6.84 -3.81 9.40
N GLU A 71 6.94 -2.56 9.82
CA GLU A 71 5.86 -1.85 10.52
C GLU A 71 5.00 -1.10 9.50
N ILE A 72 3.71 -1.44 9.45
CA ILE A 72 2.74 -0.82 8.55
C ILE A 72 1.92 0.17 9.36
N GLY A 73 1.98 1.45 9.01
CA GLY A 73 1.22 2.50 9.69
C GLY A 73 0.14 3.13 8.79
N PRO A 74 -1.07 3.42 9.34
CA PRO A 74 -2.11 4.13 8.58
C PRO A 74 -1.71 5.57 8.29
N GLY A 75 -2.28 6.16 7.23
CA GLY A 75 -2.04 7.53 6.80
C GLY A 75 -3.24 8.47 7.00
N LYS A 76 -3.00 9.74 6.71
CA LYS A 76 -3.99 10.83 6.73
C LYS A 76 -3.99 11.64 5.43
N GLY A 77 -3.57 11.03 4.34
CA GLY A 77 -3.48 11.61 3.00
C GLY A 77 -2.08 11.50 2.40
N SER A 78 -2.00 11.35 1.08
CA SER A 78 -0.74 11.19 0.34
C SER A 78 0.25 12.33 0.58
N GLY A 79 -0.24 13.55 0.82
CA GLY A 79 0.63 14.70 1.12
C GLY A 79 1.42 14.53 2.42
N SER A 80 0.76 14.08 3.49
CA SER A 80 1.45 13.80 4.77
C SER A 80 2.41 12.63 4.65
N THR A 81 2.03 11.59 3.90
CA THR A 81 2.90 10.44 3.64
C THR A 81 4.16 10.83 2.87
N ALA A 82 4.03 11.65 1.82
CA ALA A 82 5.16 12.17 1.06
C ALA A 82 6.12 12.98 1.96
N GLN A 83 5.60 13.81 2.87
CA GLN A 83 6.41 14.56 3.84
C GLN A 83 7.17 13.65 4.81
N LEU A 84 6.53 12.58 5.32
CA LEU A 84 7.18 11.62 6.21
C LEU A 84 8.32 10.86 5.51
N VAL A 85 8.15 10.51 4.22
CA VAL A 85 9.23 9.92 3.43
C VAL A 85 10.34 10.93 3.16
N ALA A 86 10.00 12.16 2.78
CA ALA A 86 10.97 13.22 2.50
C ALA A 86 11.83 13.58 3.73
N SER A 87 11.23 13.59 4.92
CA SER A 87 11.93 13.81 6.19
C SER A 87 12.64 12.55 6.73
N LYS A 88 12.56 11.42 6.03
CA LYS A 88 13.07 10.09 6.45
C LYS A 88 12.45 9.56 7.76
N ALA A 89 11.32 10.10 8.19
CA ALA A 89 10.57 9.60 9.34
C ALA A 89 9.95 8.21 9.08
N THR A 90 9.80 7.85 7.81
CA THR A 90 9.46 6.50 7.35
C THR A 90 10.30 6.17 6.11
N GLN A 91 10.72 4.90 5.95
CA GLN A 91 11.52 4.49 4.80
C GLN A 91 10.70 4.41 3.52
N PHE A 92 9.48 3.88 3.63
CA PHE A 92 8.58 3.70 2.51
C PHE A 92 7.27 4.45 2.74
N GLY A 93 6.69 4.93 1.65
CA GLY A 93 5.34 5.47 1.62
C GLY A 93 4.51 4.79 0.54
N PHE A 94 3.21 4.71 0.77
CA PHE A 94 2.23 4.42 -0.26
C PHE A 94 1.46 5.71 -0.51
N ALA A 95 1.67 6.34 -1.65
CA ALA A 95 1.15 7.68 -1.92
C ALA A 95 0.78 7.84 -3.39
N ASP A 96 -0.14 8.75 -3.67
CA ASP A 96 -0.59 9.09 -5.01
C ASP A 96 0.51 9.75 -5.85
N GLY A 97 0.66 9.31 -7.10
CA GLY A 97 1.71 9.76 -8.01
C GLY A 97 1.65 11.25 -8.34
N TYR A 98 0.45 11.81 -8.52
CA TYR A 98 0.29 13.25 -8.73
C TYR A 98 0.83 14.05 -7.55
N VAL A 99 0.52 13.60 -6.31
CA VAL A 99 1.02 14.25 -5.09
C VAL A 99 2.53 14.13 -4.98
N VAL A 100 3.07 12.96 -5.34
CA VAL A 100 4.54 12.72 -5.38
C VAL A 100 5.20 13.63 -6.41
N GLY A 101 4.67 13.70 -7.63
CA GLY A 101 5.18 14.61 -8.68
C GLY A 101 5.18 16.07 -8.25
N ASN A 102 4.08 16.53 -7.65
CA ASN A 102 3.96 17.88 -7.09
C ASN A 102 4.95 18.13 -5.94
N ALA A 103 5.20 17.12 -5.09
CA ALA A 103 6.20 17.23 -4.02
C ALA A 103 7.62 17.31 -4.57
N VAL A 104 7.95 16.51 -5.58
CA VAL A 104 9.26 16.54 -6.27
C VAL A 104 9.47 17.88 -6.99
N SER A 105 8.47 18.43 -7.67
CA SER A 105 8.55 19.75 -8.33
C SER A 105 8.82 20.90 -7.35
N LYS A 106 8.46 20.70 -6.07
CA LYS A 106 8.75 21.64 -4.96
C LYS A 106 10.05 21.32 -4.21
N GLY A 107 10.88 20.44 -4.77
CA GLY A 107 12.21 20.12 -4.25
C GLY A 107 12.26 19.01 -3.21
N MET A 108 11.19 18.25 -2.97
CA MET A 108 11.26 17.08 -2.10
C MET A 108 12.11 15.97 -2.74
N ASN A 109 13.06 15.43 -1.98
CA ASN A 109 14.01 14.42 -2.46
C ASN A 109 13.44 12.99 -2.35
N ILE A 110 12.30 12.75 -3.01
CA ILE A 110 11.59 11.46 -3.01
C ILE A 110 11.36 10.97 -4.43
N ARG A 111 11.05 9.67 -4.58
CA ARG A 111 10.76 9.05 -5.87
C ARG A 111 9.76 7.91 -5.75
N ALA A 112 8.88 7.79 -6.73
CA ALA A 112 8.07 6.59 -6.94
C ALA A 112 8.95 5.46 -7.49
N VAL A 113 8.83 4.26 -6.92
CA VAL A 113 9.65 3.09 -7.26
C VAL A 113 8.83 1.88 -7.72
N ALA A 114 7.51 1.88 -7.50
CA ALA A 114 6.59 0.89 -8.05
C ALA A 114 5.18 1.48 -8.12
N GLY A 115 4.51 1.36 -9.26
CA GLY A 115 3.12 1.81 -9.46
C GLY A 115 2.12 0.71 -9.16
N LEU A 116 1.22 0.93 -8.23
CA LEU A 116 0.16 -0.04 -7.90
C LEU A 116 -1.16 0.35 -8.56
N TYR A 117 -1.56 1.62 -8.48
CA TYR A 117 -2.74 2.14 -9.16
C TYR A 117 -2.31 3.06 -10.29
N ARG A 118 -2.56 2.65 -11.53
CA ARG A 118 -2.11 3.33 -12.73
C ARG A 118 -3.19 4.17 -13.39
N ARG A 119 -4.43 4.07 -12.87
CA ARG A 119 -5.55 4.93 -13.25
C ARG A 119 -5.98 5.74 -12.05
N ASN A 120 -6.25 7.01 -12.28
CA ASN A 120 -6.72 7.92 -11.24
C ASN A 120 -8.12 7.53 -10.76
N PRO A 121 -8.29 7.11 -9.50
CA PRO A 121 -9.59 6.76 -8.94
C PRO A 121 -10.29 7.94 -8.26
N THR A 122 -9.76 9.15 -8.39
CA THR A 122 -10.28 10.36 -7.73
C THR A 122 -11.63 10.76 -8.30
N ALA A 123 -12.57 11.05 -7.43
CA ALA A 123 -13.92 11.44 -7.81
C ALA A 123 -14.60 12.33 -6.78
N VAL A 124 -15.61 13.07 -7.23
CA VAL A 124 -16.68 13.58 -6.37
C VAL A 124 -17.78 12.54 -6.34
N VAL A 125 -18.28 12.24 -5.14
CA VAL A 125 -19.36 11.29 -4.90
C VAL A 125 -20.52 12.01 -4.24
N VAL A 126 -21.72 11.82 -4.79
CA VAL A 126 -22.99 12.34 -4.29
C VAL A 126 -24.02 11.21 -4.22
N LEU A 127 -25.12 11.37 -3.50
CA LEU A 127 -26.21 10.42 -3.56
C LEU A 127 -26.91 10.49 -4.94
N ALA A 128 -27.25 9.35 -5.52
CA ALA A 128 -27.82 9.29 -6.87
C ALA A 128 -29.18 9.97 -7.00
N ASP A 129 -29.94 10.04 -5.90
CA ASP A 129 -31.25 10.69 -5.78
C ASP A 129 -31.18 12.18 -5.43
N SER A 130 -29.96 12.70 -5.08
CA SER A 130 -29.75 14.14 -4.80
C SER A 130 -30.08 15.01 -6.02
N ASP A 131 -30.19 16.33 -5.80
CA ASP A 131 -30.35 17.34 -6.85
C ASP A 131 -29.09 17.58 -7.70
N ILE A 132 -27.94 17.02 -7.30
CA ILE A 132 -26.65 17.14 -7.99
C ILE A 132 -26.58 16.07 -9.08
N LYS A 133 -26.83 16.44 -10.33
CA LYS A 133 -26.86 15.53 -11.49
C LYS A 133 -25.61 15.63 -12.37
N THR A 134 -24.96 16.80 -12.35
CA THR A 134 -23.77 17.13 -13.12
C THR A 134 -22.73 17.80 -12.22
N PRO A 135 -21.44 17.88 -12.63
CA PRO A 135 -20.45 18.66 -11.86
C PRO A 135 -20.85 20.11 -11.66
N LYS A 136 -21.59 20.73 -12.60
CA LYS A 136 -22.02 22.12 -12.51
C LYS A 136 -22.96 22.38 -11.31
N ASP A 137 -23.72 21.39 -10.88
CA ASP A 137 -24.66 21.47 -9.76
C ASP A 137 -23.93 21.55 -8.40
N LEU A 138 -22.60 21.40 -8.37
CA LEU A 138 -21.77 21.63 -7.19
C LEU A 138 -21.65 23.12 -6.84
N GLU A 139 -21.90 24.03 -7.79
CA GLU A 139 -21.90 25.47 -7.50
C GLU A 139 -23.01 25.81 -6.50
N GLY A 140 -22.68 26.59 -5.50
CA GLY A 140 -23.55 26.94 -4.37
C GLY A 140 -23.57 25.86 -3.26
N LYS A 141 -22.89 24.72 -3.44
CA LYS A 141 -22.88 23.62 -2.46
C LYS A 141 -21.60 23.61 -1.62
N THR A 142 -21.64 22.80 -0.56
CA THR A 142 -20.46 22.46 0.23
C THR A 142 -19.99 21.06 -0.20
N ILE A 143 -18.70 20.90 -0.47
CA ILE A 143 -18.08 19.60 -0.68
C ILE A 143 -17.11 19.32 0.47
N ALA A 144 -17.16 18.12 1.03
CA ALA A 144 -16.20 17.71 2.04
C ALA A 144 -15.00 17.02 1.39
N ILE A 145 -13.80 17.51 1.70
CA ILE A 145 -12.52 17.00 1.19
C ILE A 145 -11.53 16.97 2.35
N ALA A 146 -10.86 15.83 2.57
CA ALA A 146 -9.83 15.74 3.60
C ALA A 146 -8.60 16.59 3.23
N ALA A 147 -8.15 17.45 4.13
CA ALA A 147 -6.93 18.24 3.94
C ALA A 147 -5.71 17.33 3.75
N GLY A 148 -4.80 17.71 2.85
CA GLY A 148 -3.60 16.93 2.53
C GLY A 148 -3.85 15.69 1.66
N SER A 149 -5.10 15.39 1.31
CA SER A 149 -5.46 14.31 0.40
C SER A 149 -5.10 14.64 -1.06
N THR A 150 -5.04 13.63 -1.90
CA THR A 150 -4.89 13.77 -3.35
C THR A 150 -6.01 14.63 -3.94
N GLN A 151 -7.25 14.37 -3.55
CA GLN A 151 -8.44 15.08 -4.03
C GLN A 151 -8.38 16.57 -3.73
N PHE A 152 -7.87 16.91 -2.55
CA PHE A 152 -7.67 18.30 -2.17
C PHE A 152 -6.64 19.00 -3.06
N GLN A 153 -5.54 18.32 -3.35
CA GLN A 153 -4.48 18.88 -4.22
C GLN A 153 -4.90 18.96 -5.68
N GLN A 154 -5.70 18.01 -6.17
CA GLN A 154 -6.23 17.97 -7.53
C GLN A 154 -7.49 18.83 -7.71
N TRP A 155 -8.11 19.31 -6.63
CA TRP A 155 -9.36 20.06 -6.67
C TRP A 155 -9.35 21.27 -7.61
N PRO A 156 -8.31 22.15 -7.60
CA PRO A 156 -8.26 23.27 -8.53
C PRO A 156 -8.25 22.84 -10.01
N ALA A 157 -7.58 21.72 -10.33
CA ALA A 157 -7.56 21.17 -11.68
C ALA A 157 -8.93 20.61 -12.08
N PHE A 158 -9.62 19.91 -11.18
CA PHE A 158 -11.00 19.43 -11.40
C PHE A 158 -11.96 20.60 -11.67
N VAL A 159 -11.93 21.63 -10.80
CA VAL A 159 -12.77 22.83 -10.97
C VAL A 159 -12.55 23.48 -12.34
N LYS A 160 -11.29 23.68 -12.72
CA LYS A 160 -10.93 24.25 -14.03
C LYS A 160 -11.37 23.36 -15.18
N GLY A 161 -11.07 22.07 -15.11
CA GLY A 161 -11.35 21.10 -16.18
C GLY A 161 -12.83 20.88 -16.43
N CYS A 162 -13.66 20.93 -15.37
CA CYS A 162 -15.11 20.88 -15.47
C CYS A 162 -15.77 22.24 -15.79
N GLY A 163 -15.01 23.32 -15.92
CA GLY A 163 -15.55 24.69 -16.18
C GLY A 163 -16.40 25.23 -15.03
N LEU A 164 -16.04 24.92 -13.79
CA LEU A 164 -16.78 25.35 -12.60
C LEU A 164 -16.27 26.70 -12.08
N ASP A 165 -17.17 27.48 -11.45
CA ASP A 165 -16.79 28.63 -10.66
C ASP A 165 -16.47 28.18 -9.22
N GLY A 166 -15.17 27.95 -8.95
CA GLY A 166 -14.69 27.49 -7.65
C GLY A 166 -15.01 28.43 -6.47
N SER A 167 -15.25 29.76 -6.76
CA SER A 167 -15.63 30.73 -5.72
C SER A 167 -17.02 30.46 -5.16
N LYS A 168 -17.85 29.77 -5.91
CA LYS A 168 -19.22 29.37 -5.49
C LYS A 168 -19.25 28.04 -4.74
N ILE A 169 -18.13 27.30 -4.63
CA ILE A 169 -18.10 26.00 -4.00
C ILE A 169 -17.34 26.10 -2.68
N ARG A 170 -18.00 25.77 -1.59
CA ARG A 170 -17.36 25.74 -0.27
C ARG A 170 -16.68 24.39 -0.05
N VAL A 171 -15.38 24.37 0.16
CA VAL A 171 -14.64 23.16 0.57
C VAL A 171 -14.60 23.12 2.09
N ALA A 172 -15.15 22.06 2.68
CA ALA A 172 -15.08 21.77 4.11
C ALA A 172 -14.07 20.64 4.36
N ASN A 173 -13.20 20.83 5.36
CA ASN A 173 -12.29 19.76 5.77
C ASN A 173 -13.05 18.70 6.55
N ILE A 174 -12.72 17.43 6.30
CA ILE A 174 -13.34 16.29 6.98
C ILE A 174 -12.26 15.26 7.35
N ASP A 175 -12.48 14.54 8.45
CA ASP A 175 -11.66 13.37 8.76
C ASP A 175 -11.90 12.23 7.75
N PRO A 176 -10.88 11.48 7.36
CA PRO A 176 -10.99 10.38 6.39
C PRO A 176 -12.15 9.40 6.64
N ALA A 177 -12.34 8.97 7.87
CA ALA A 177 -13.38 8.01 8.23
C ALA A 177 -14.79 8.61 8.27
N GLY A 178 -14.88 9.93 8.38
CA GLY A 178 -16.15 10.66 8.49
C GLY A 178 -16.83 10.95 7.15
N SER A 179 -16.12 10.84 6.02
CA SER A 179 -16.63 11.26 4.71
C SER A 179 -17.91 10.52 4.28
N PRO A 180 -17.94 9.15 4.20
CA PRO A 180 -19.17 8.46 3.81
C PRO A 180 -20.35 8.68 4.75
N PRO A 181 -20.20 8.60 6.09
CA PRO A 181 -21.29 8.92 7.01
C PRO A 181 -21.87 10.33 6.80
N ALA A 182 -21.02 11.34 6.61
CA ALA A 182 -21.46 12.70 6.40
C ALA A 182 -22.32 12.88 5.13
N LEU A 183 -21.99 12.16 4.06
CA LEU A 183 -22.78 12.13 2.84
C LEU A 183 -24.12 11.39 3.06
N ILE A 184 -24.08 10.20 3.68
CA ILE A 184 -25.26 9.36 3.92
C ILE A 184 -26.29 10.09 4.79
N THR A 185 -25.83 10.82 5.82
CA THR A 185 -26.72 11.55 6.75
C THR A 185 -27.14 12.92 6.22
N GLY A 186 -26.67 13.35 5.05
CA GLY A 186 -26.97 14.66 4.48
C GLY A 186 -26.25 15.82 5.17
N GLN A 187 -25.27 15.56 6.04
CA GLN A 187 -24.45 16.60 6.65
C GLN A 187 -23.70 17.42 5.60
N VAL A 188 -23.27 16.76 4.52
CA VAL A 188 -22.74 17.39 3.31
C VAL A 188 -23.40 16.78 2.08
N PRO A 189 -23.70 17.58 1.03
CA PRO A 189 -24.31 17.06 -0.20
C PRO A 189 -23.33 16.36 -1.12
N ALA A 190 -22.02 16.54 -0.93
CA ALA A 190 -20.96 15.96 -1.75
C ALA A 190 -19.71 15.69 -0.94
N ILE A 191 -18.98 14.64 -1.31
CA ILE A 191 -17.65 14.32 -0.78
C ILE A 191 -16.68 14.09 -1.94
N ALA A 192 -15.40 14.40 -1.75
CA ALA A 192 -14.36 13.98 -2.70
C ALA A 192 -13.42 12.95 -2.06
N GLY A 193 -13.14 11.91 -2.82
CA GLY A 193 -12.30 10.79 -2.38
C GLY A 193 -11.94 9.88 -3.55
N TYR A 194 -11.27 8.78 -3.23
CA TYR A 194 -11.16 7.69 -4.19
C TYR A 194 -12.51 6.97 -4.27
N ALA A 195 -13.10 6.92 -5.48
CA ALA A 195 -14.35 6.20 -5.70
C ALA A 195 -14.26 4.75 -5.21
N LEU A 196 -13.07 4.13 -5.31
CA LEU A 196 -12.81 2.77 -4.86
C LEU A 196 -13.16 2.52 -3.39
N GLY A 197 -12.94 3.51 -2.52
CA GLY A 197 -13.26 3.43 -1.09
C GLY A 197 -14.58 4.10 -0.73
N GLN A 198 -14.90 5.23 -1.37
CA GLN A 198 -16.09 6.02 -1.00
C GLN A 198 -17.40 5.35 -1.46
N VAL A 199 -17.45 4.90 -2.73
CA VAL A 199 -18.68 4.36 -3.32
C VAL A 199 -19.17 3.10 -2.59
N PRO A 200 -18.34 2.05 -2.36
CA PRO A 200 -18.77 0.89 -1.60
C PRO A 200 -19.30 1.23 -0.20
N SER A 201 -18.62 2.15 0.47
CA SER A 201 -19.01 2.57 1.82
C SER A 201 -20.35 3.31 1.82
N VAL A 202 -20.57 4.25 0.88
CA VAL A 202 -21.83 4.98 0.74
C VAL A 202 -22.98 4.05 0.36
N GLU A 203 -22.77 3.19 -0.64
CA GLU A 203 -23.83 2.33 -1.15
C GLU A 203 -24.24 1.25 -0.14
N ILE A 204 -23.28 0.60 0.52
CA ILE A 204 -23.56 -0.50 1.46
C ILE A 204 -24.11 0.03 2.77
N ARG A 205 -23.45 1.01 3.41
CA ARG A 205 -23.91 1.56 4.71
C ARG A 205 -25.18 2.40 4.58
N GLY A 206 -25.28 3.15 3.48
CA GLY A 206 -26.43 4.01 3.22
C GLY A 206 -27.61 3.26 2.60
N ASN A 207 -27.45 1.98 2.21
CA ASN A 207 -28.45 1.24 1.42
C ASN A 207 -29.00 2.10 0.28
N THR A 208 -28.13 2.76 -0.47
CA THR A 208 -28.46 3.75 -1.50
C THR A 208 -27.57 3.56 -2.73
N LYS A 209 -27.76 4.39 -3.74
CA LYS A 209 -26.88 4.45 -4.90
C LYS A 209 -26.08 5.73 -4.89
N ALA A 210 -24.83 5.66 -5.33
CA ALA A 210 -23.96 6.80 -5.52
C ALA A 210 -23.92 7.23 -6.98
N ARG A 211 -23.80 8.55 -7.21
CA ARG A 211 -23.40 9.14 -8.49
C ARG A 211 -21.95 9.62 -8.37
N ILE A 212 -21.18 9.39 -9.43
CA ILE A 212 -19.74 9.60 -9.44
C ILE A 212 -19.40 10.63 -10.51
N PHE A 213 -18.66 11.66 -10.16
CA PHE A 213 -18.03 12.56 -11.11
C PHE A 213 -16.52 12.36 -11.05
N TRP A 214 -16.00 11.64 -12.02
CA TRP A 214 -14.59 11.33 -12.07
C TRP A 214 -13.77 12.57 -12.40
N TYR A 215 -12.66 12.75 -11.73
CA TYR A 215 -11.73 13.83 -12.06
C TYR A 215 -11.14 13.65 -13.45
N ALA A 216 -10.98 12.40 -13.90
CA ALA A 216 -10.51 12.06 -15.24
C ALA A 216 -11.43 12.57 -16.34
N ASP A 217 -12.76 12.59 -16.11
CA ASP A 217 -13.72 13.12 -17.10
C ASP A 217 -13.57 14.63 -17.30
N CYS A 218 -12.90 15.32 -16.36
CA CYS A 218 -12.55 16.74 -16.43
C CYS A 218 -11.06 16.96 -16.73
N GLY A 219 -10.38 15.96 -17.32
CA GLY A 219 -8.99 16.08 -17.77
C GLY A 219 -7.94 15.94 -16.67
N VAL A 220 -8.31 15.49 -15.48
CA VAL A 220 -7.36 15.22 -14.39
C VAL A 220 -6.99 13.73 -14.42
N THR A 221 -6.15 13.37 -15.37
CA THR A 221 -5.58 12.03 -15.52
C THR A 221 -4.18 12.03 -14.92
N ALA A 222 -3.85 11.11 -14.05
CA ALA A 222 -2.52 10.99 -13.45
C ALA A 222 -2.32 9.57 -12.92
N VAL A 223 -1.06 9.15 -12.83
CA VAL A 223 -0.69 7.97 -12.05
C VAL A 223 -1.19 8.15 -10.61
N SER A 224 -1.86 7.13 -10.10
CA SER A 224 -2.31 7.13 -8.73
C SER A 224 -1.28 6.42 -7.81
N ASN A 225 -1.73 5.60 -6.87
CA ASN A 225 -0.87 5.15 -5.79
C ASN A 225 0.35 4.33 -6.23
N CYS A 226 1.48 4.74 -5.72
CA CYS A 226 2.79 4.11 -5.90
C CYS A 226 3.53 3.92 -4.56
N ILE A 227 4.50 3.03 -4.55
CA ILE A 227 5.47 2.94 -3.46
C ILE A 227 6.49 4.05 -3.67
N VAL A 228 6.74 4.83 -2.62
CA VAL A 228 7.60 6.01 -2.61
C VAL A 228 8.70 5.85 -1.59
N VAL A 229 9.89 6.32 -1.94
CA VAL A 229 11.08 6.30 -1.07
C VAL A 229 11.85 7.61 -1.18
N HIS A 230 12.68 7.90 -0.17
CA HIS A 230 13.70 8.95 -0.29
C HIS A 230 14.80 8.52 -1.27
N ASN A 231 15.32 9.44 -2.08
CA ASN A 231 16.33 9.12 -3.11
C ASN A 231 17.64 8.54 -2.50
N ASP A 232 17.99 8.93 -1.27
CA ASP A 232 19.18 8.38 -0.60
C ASP A 232 18.99 6.87 -0.32
N LEU A 233 17.80 6.41 0.06
CA LEU A 233 17.55 5.00 0.29
C LEU A 233 17.79 4.15 -0.97
N ILE A 234 17.47 4.70 -2.15
CA ILE A 234 17.72 4.02 -3.43
C ILE A 234 19.24 3.87 -3.67
N LYS A 235 20.04 4.87 -3.29
CA LYS A 235 21.49 4.89 -3.50
C LYS A 235 22.22 4.03 -2.48
N GLU A 236 21.82 4.13 -1.21
CA GLU A 236 22.53 3.54 -0.08
C GLU A 236 22.12 2.06 0.14
N GLU A 237 20.83 1.75 -0.03
CA GLU A 237 20.29 0.41 0.23
C GLU A 237 19.37 -0.10 -0.94
N PRO A 238 19.87 -0.20 -2.19
CA PRO A 238 19.04 -0.58 -3.34
C PRO A 238 18.44 -1.99 -3.20
N GLU A 239 19.14 -2.91 -2.53
CA GLU A 239 18.63 -4.27 -2.30
C GLU A 239 17.48 -4.28 -1.29
N LEU A 240 17.51 -3.42 -0.27
CA LEU A 240 16.39 -3.22 0.64
C LEU A 240 15.15 -2.75 -0.11
N VAL A 241 15.32 -1.76 -1.00
CA VAL A 241 14.22 -1.24 -1.82
C VAL A 241 13.61 -2.33 -2.70
N ARG A 242 14.44 -3.14 -3.38
CA ARG A 242 13.98 -4.27 -4.21
C ARG A 242 13.26 -5.34 -3.39
N ALA A 243 13.83 -5.71 -2.24
CA ALA A 243 13.26 -6.72 -1.34
C ALA A 243 11.87 -6.30 -0.84
N PHE A 244 11.73 -5.04 -0.37
CA PHE A 244 10.45 -4.51 0.09
C PHE A 244 9.40 -4.47 -1.02
N ILE A 245 9.76 -3.93 -2.20
CA ILE A 245 8.84 -3.87 -3.36
C ILE A 245 8.39 -5.28 -3.73
N SER A 246 9.33 -6.21 -3.93
CA SER A 246 9.00 -7.58 -4.34
C SER A 246 8.06 -8.28 -3.37
N ALA A 247 8.34 -8.18 -2.06
CA ALA A 247 7.49 -8.77 -1.02
C ALA A 247 6.10 -8.12 -0.97
N SER A 248 6.03 -6.79 -1.08
CA SER A 248 4.77 -6.05 -1.13
C SER A 248 3.91 -6.49 -2.31
N LEU A 249 4.47 -6.50 -3.53
CA LEU A 249 3.75 -6.90 -4.75
C LEU A 249 3.25 -8.35 -4.67
N LYS A 250 4.01 -9.28 -4.06
CA LYS A 250 3.54 -10.65 -3.78
C LYS A 250 2.30 -10.63 -2.89
N GLY A 251 2.26 -9.77 -1.87
CA GLY A 251 1.11 -9.61 -0.98
C GLY A 251 -0.15 -9.16 -1.72
N PHE A 252 -0.03 -8.16 -2.59
CA PHE A 252 -1.14 -7.69 -3.44
C PHE A 252 -1.64 -8.78 -4.38
N LEU A 253 -0.74 -9.46 -5.10
CA LEU A 253 -1.09 -10.53 -6.03
C LEU A 253 -1.69 -11.75 -5.31
N TYR A 254 -1.20 -12.08 -4.11
CA TYR A 254 -1.77 -13.13 -3.28
C TYR A 254 -3.20 -12.77 -2.83
N GLY A 255 -3.39 -11.55 -2.31
CA GLY A 255 -4.68 -11.05 -1.85
C GLY A 255 -5.73 -11.06 -2.95
N ARG A 256 -5.36 -10.69 -4.17
CA ARG A 256 -6.26 -10.77 -5.33
C ARG A 256 -6.76 -12.18 -5.61
N LYS A 257 -5.93 -13.20 -5.40
CA LYS A 257 -6.29 -14.61 -5.60
C LYS A 257 -7.03 -15.21 -4.41
N ASN A 258 -6.88 -14.63 -3.22
CA ASN A 258 -7.38 -15.14 -1.95
C ASN A 258 -8.12 -14.03 -1.18
N LEU A 259 -9.17 -13.50 -1.79
CA LEU A 259 -9.85 -12.29 -1.32
C LEU A 259 -10.44 -12.43 0.09
N ASP A 260 -11.05 -13.58 0.41
CA ASP A 260 -11.61 -13.82 1.76
C ASP A 260 -10.52 -13.80 2.84
N GLU A 261 -9.39 -14.44 2.57
CA GLU A 261 -8.24 -14.42 3.47
C GLU A 261 -7.64 -13.01 3.60
N MET A 262 -7.52 -12.28 2.49
CA MET A 262 -7.05 -10.89 2.50
C MET A 262 -7.92 -10.01 3.41
N ILE A 263 -9.25 -10.14 3.33
CA ILE A 263 -10.18 -9.38 4.16
C ILE A 263 -10.04 -9.79 5.65
N ALA A 264 -9.93 -11.09 5.92
CA ALA A 264 -9.70 -11.59 7.28
C ALA A 264 -8.39 -11.04 7.86
N ILE A 265 -7.33 -10.98 7.07
CA ILE A 265 -6.05 -10.38 7.44
C ILE A 265 -6.21 -8.89 7.72
N ALA A 266 -6.83 -8.12 6.81
CA ALA A 266 -6.99 -6.68 6.98
C ALA A 266 -7.75 -6.33 8.29
N ARG A 267 -8.72 -7.15 8.69
CA ARG A 267 -9.46 -6.98 9.94
C ARG A 267 -8.63 -7.18 11.21
N LYS A 268 -7.50 -7.88 11.15
CA LYS A 268 -6.56 -7.95 12.28
C LYS A 268 -5.92 -6.59 12.57
N TYR A 269 -5.71 -5.78 11.52
CA TYR A 269 -5.13 -4.43 11.63
C TYR A 269 -6.17 -3.37 12.00
N SER A 270 -7.41 -3.57 11.57
CA SER A 270 -8.54 -2.73 11.94
C SER A 270 -9.84 -3.53 12.04
N PRO A 271 -10.29 -3.87 13.25
CA PRO A 271 -11.58 -4.57 13.46
C PRO A 271 -12.80 -3.82 12.89
N ALA A 272 -12.67 -2.50 12.68
CA ALA A 272 -13.72 -1.66 12.09
C ALA A 272 -13.94 -1.91 10.59
N ILE A 273 -13.05 -2.66 9.92
CA ILE A 273 -13.22 -3.03 8.50
C ILE A 273 -14.43 -3.95 8.35
N GLU A 274 -15.42 -3.49 7.59
CA GLU A 274 -16.60 -4.26 7.23
C GLU A 274 -16.30 -5.18 6.03
N PRO A 275 -16.48 -6.51 6.14
CA PRO A 275 -16.06 -7.45 5.09
C PRO A 275 -16.68 -7.17 3.72
N ALA A 276 -17.97 -6.83 3.67
CA ALA A 276 -18.67 -6.55 2.42
C ALA A 276 -18.12 -5.31 1.70
N ILE A 277 -17.83 -4.25 2.48
CA ILE A 277 -17.23 -3.02 1.96
C ILE A 277 -15.82 -3.30 1.47
N ALA A 278 -14.96 -3.91 2.31
CA ALA A 278 -13.57 -4.20 1.96
C ALA A 278 -13.43 -5.09 0.72
N ARG A 279 -14.35 -6.05 0.55
CA ARG A 279 -14.44 -6.87 -0.66
C ARG A 279 -14.69 -6.01 -1.89
N ARG A 280 -15.71 -5.18 -1.85
CA ARG A 280 -16.09 -4.33 -2.97
C ARG A 280 -15.02 -3.29 -3.29
N GLU A 281 -14.40 -2.71 -2.27
CA GLU A 281 -13.26 -1.80 -2.40
C GLU A 281 -12.08 -2.46 -3.11
N ALA A 282 -11.71 -3.68 -2.68
CA ALA A 282 -10.62 -4.43 -3.29
C ALA A 282 -10.90 -4.76 -4.76
N GLU A 283 -12.08 -5.29 -5.06
CA GLU A 283 -12.51 -5.63 -6.42
C GLU A 283 -12.47 -4.39 -7.34
N MET A 284 -12.96 -3.25 -6.87
CA MET A 284 -12.90 -1.99 -7.63
C MET A 284 -11.45 -1.52 -7.82
N SER A 285 -10.59 -1.67 -6.81
CA SER A 285 -9.19 -1.24 -6.89
C SER A 285 -8.40 -1.96 -7.99
N TRP A 286 -8.69 -3.23 -8.25
CA TRP A 286 -7.99 -4.00 -9.28
C TRP A 286 -8.15 -3.43 -10.69
N GLN A 287 -9.23 -2.70 -10.97
CA GLN A 287 -9.43 -2.00 -12.24
C GLN A 287 -8.42 -0.86 -12.46
N SER A 288 -7.88 -0.33 -11.35
CA SER A 288 -6.85 0.72 -11.40
C SER A 288 -5.41 0.17 -11.53
N TRP A 289 -5.22 -1.15 -11.48
CA TRP A 289 -3.89 -1.76 -11.52
C TRP A 289 -3.23 -1.73 -12.91
N ILE A 290 -3.98 -1.48 -13.96
CA ILE A 290 -3.50 -1.48 -15.33
C ILE A 290 -3.95 -0.20 -16.01
N SER A 291 -3.03 0.50 -16.65
CA SER A 291 -3.30 1.56 -17.63
C SER A 291 -3.15 1.01 -19.05
N PRO A 292 -3.60 1.71 -20.10
CA PRO A 292 -3.32 1.34 -21.48
C PRO A 292 -1.81 1.17 -21.75
N ASN A 293 -0.97 2.02 -21.14
CA ASN A 293 0.48 2.03 -21.32
C ASN A 293 1.21 0.92 -20.55
N THR A 294 0.53 0.24 -19.59
CA THR A 294 1.08 -0.84 -18.78
C THR A 294 0.48 -2.19 -19.09
N ALA A 295 -0.37 -2.31 -20.10
CA ALA A 295 -0.93 -3.60 -20.53
C ALA A 295 0.20 -4.58 -20.90
N GLY A 296 0.10 -5.82 -20.36
CA GLY A 296 1.12 -6.86 -20.57
C GLY A 296 2.43 -6.69 -19.78
N LYS A 297 2.59 -5.61 -19.02
CA LYS A 297 3.76 -5.42 -18.15
C LYS A 297 3.53 -6.01 -16.76
N PRO A 298 4.61 -6.39 -16.04
CA PRO A 298 4.49 -6.89 -14.67
C PRO A 298 3.76 -5.89 -13.75
N PHE A 299 3.06 -6.41 -12.76
CA PHE A 299 2.46 -5.58 -11.71
C PHE A 299 3.57 -4.82 -10.96
N GLY A 300 3.37 -3.54 -10.72
CA GLY A 300 4.38 -2.65 -10.14
C GLY A 300 5.21 -1.86 -11.17
N TRP A 301 5.22 -2.28 -12.44
CA TRP A 301 5.92 -1.52 -13.49
C TRP A 301 5.18 -0.22 -13.80
N MET A 302 5.93 0.86 -14.05
CA MET A 302 5.40 2.20 -14.37
C MET A 302 5.79 2.58 -15.79
N ALA A 303 4.84 3.08 -16.57
CA ALA A 303 5.11 3.65 -17.89
C ALA A 303 5.48 5.12 -17.73
N GLU A 304 6.53 5.58 -18.42
CA GLU A 304 6.92 6.98 -18.45
C GLU A 304 5.76 7.86 -18.93
N LYS A 305 5.07 7.42 -19.98
CA LYS A 305 3.92 8.12 -20.55
C LYS A 305 2.77 8.36 -19.56
N ASP A 306 2.60 7.51 -18.55
CA ASP A 306 1.57 7.71 -17.52
C ASP A 306 1.93 8.87 -16.54
N TRP A 307 3.17 9.41 -16.61
CA TRP A 307 3.65 10.55 -15.81
C TRP A 307 3.68 11.86 -16.59
N GLU A 308 3.48 11.82 -17.90
CA GLU A 308 3.47 13.00 -18.78
C GLU A 308 2.08 13.64 -18.88
N GLU A 309 1.03 12.93 -18.44
CA GLU A 309 -0.37 13.38 -18.41
C GLU A 309 -0.64 14.17 -17.12
#